data_2c1bb70457c2c3e2ac9c4d948a893752
#
_entry.id   2c1bb70457c2c3e2ac9c4d948a893752
#
_cell.length_a   1.000
_cell.length_b   1.000
_cell.length_c   1.000
_cell.angle_alpha   90.00
_cell.angle_beta   90.00
_cell.angle_gamma   90.00
#
_symmetry.space_group_name_H-M   'P 1'
#
loop_
_entity.id
_entity.type
_entity.pdbx_description
1 polymer ?
#
loop_
_entity_poly.entity_id
_entity_poly.type
_entity_poly.pdbx_seq_one_letter_code
_entity_poly.pdbx_strand_id
1 'polypeptide(L)'
;MESYAILPAHSKGREYPEEPSNYRSVFQRDRDRILHCGSFRKLQFKTQVFLENKGDYYRTRLTHTLEVAQIARTVSKVLGVNSELAEAIALAHDLGHPPFGHTGEDELNKLLINEGGFDHNIQTLKIVTKLEQMYA
;
A
#
# COMPACT_ATOMS: atom_id res chain seq x y z
N MET A 1 -10.93 -12.72 -16.89
CA MET A 1 -11.31 -11.57 -16.05
C MET A 1 -12.68 -11.11 -16.48
N GLU A 2 -13.48 -10.68 -15.53
CA GLU A 2 -14.82 -10.17 -15.77
C GLU A 2 -14.79 -8.81 -16.48
N SER A 3 -15.91 -8.43 -17.12
CA SER A 3 -15.98 -7.20 -17.92
C SER A 3 -15.79 -5.90 -17.11
N TYR A 4 -16.04 -5.96 -15.80
CA TYR A 4 -15.84 -4.86 -14.86
C TYR A 4 -14.42 -4.79 -14.28
N ALA A 5 -13.55 -5.75 -14.61
CA ALA A 5 -12.19 -5.79 -14.09
C ALA A 5 -11.29 -4.74 -14.76
N ILE A 6 -10.43 -4.11 -13.98
CA ILE A 6 -9.42 -3.19 -14.51
C ILE A 6 -8.30 -4.00 -15.16
N LEU A 7 -8.10 -3.78 -16.45
CA LEU A 7 -7.02 -4.37 -17.22
C LEU A 7 -5.76 -3.49 -17.18
N PRO A 8 -4.57 -4.07 -17.34
CA PRO A 8 -3.32 -3.30 -17.44
C PRO A 8 -3.36 -2.21 -18.52
N ALA A 9 -4.05 -2.47 -19.64
CA ALA A 9 -4.25 -1.51 -20.73
C ALA A 9 -5.08 -0.27 -20.35
N HIS A 10 -5.87 -0.36 -19.27
CA HIS A 10 -6.67 0.75 -18.74
C HIS A 10 -5.95 1.52 -17.61
N SER A 11 -4.67 1.23 -17.39
CA SER A 11 -3.87 1.97 -16.42
C SER A 11 -3.75 3.44 -16.85
N LYS A 12 -3.87 4.36 -15.89
CA LYS A 12 -3.62 5.80 -16.10
C LYS A 12 -2.13 6.13 -16.33
N GLY A 13 -1.27 5.13 -16.23
CA GLY A 13 0.17 5.30 -16.37
C GLY A 13 0.85 5.66 -15.05
N ARG A 14 2.04 6.19 -15.16
CA ARG A 14 2.92 6.56 -14.04
C ARG A 14 3.12 8.06 -13.98
N GLU A 15 3.40 8.59 -12.79
CA GLU A 15 3.81 10.00 -12.60
C GLU A 15 5.05 10.31 -13.46
N TYR A 16 6.00 9.38 -13.52
CA TYR A 16 7.18 9.46 -14.39
C TYR A 16 7.12 8.35 -15.43
N PRO A 17 7.02 8.71 -16.74
CA PRO A 17 6.96 7.73 -17.81
C PRO A 17 8.19 6.81 -17.83
N GLU A 18 7.97 5.55 -18.09
CA GLU A 18 9.02 4.53 -18.19
C GLU A 18 8.72 3.55 -19.30
N GLU A 19 9.78 2.94 -19.83
CA GLU A 19 9.64 1.86 -20.80
C GLU A 19 8.90 0.66 -20.19
N PRO A 20 7.96 0.07 -20.92
CA PRO A 20 7.23 -1.10 -20.49
C PRO A 20 8.18 -2.29 -20.28
N SER A 21 7.83 -3.16 -19.36
CA SER A 21 8.57 -4.41 -19.16
C SER A 21 8.09 -5.48 -20.13
N ASN A 22 9.02 -6.23 -20.72
CA ASN A 22 8.71 -7.35 -21.60
C ASN A 22 8.17 -8.59 -20.85
N TYR A 23 8.33 -8.65 -19.53
CA TYR A 23 8.06 -9.86 -18.74
C TYR A 23 7.02 -9.66 -17.65
N ARG A 24 6.68 -8.42 -17.30
CA ARG A 24 5.79 -8.09 -16.17
C ARG A 24 4.71 -7.11 -16.61
N SER A 25 3.49 -7.32 -16.12
CA SER A 25 2.44 -6.32 -16.25
C SER A 25 2.79 -5.04 -15.48
N VAL A 26 2.11 -3.94 -15.78
CA VAL A 26 2.28 -2.67 -15.05
C VAL A 26 1.99 -2.86 -13.55
N PHE A 27 0.99 -3.66 -13.20
CA PHE A 27 0.61 -3.92 -11.81
C PHE A 27 1.60 -4.85 -11.08
N GLN A 28 2.20 -5.81 -11.78
CA GLN A 28 3.30 -6.61 -11.22
C GLN A 28 4.52 -5.73 -10.90
N ARG A 29 4.86 -4.81 -11.80
CA ARG A 29 5.96 -3.85 -11.54
C ARG A 29 5.66 -2.97 -10.33
N ASP A 30 4.42 -2.50 -10.17
CA ASP A 30 4.03 -1.69 -9.02
C ASP A 30 4.12 -2.49 -7.73
N ARG A 31 3.60 -3.71 -7.71
CA ARG A 31 3.74 -4.64 -6.59
C ARG A 31 5.20 -4.84 -6.19
N ASP A 32 6.06 -5.17 -7.16
CA ASP A 32 7.47 -5.44 -6.91
C ASP A 32 8.17 -4.20 -6.33
N ARG A 33 7.86 -3.00 -6.83
CA ARG A 33 8.39 -1.73 -6.30
C ARG A 33 7.93 -1.46 -4.87
N ILE A 34 6.67 -1.70 -4.56
CA ILE A 34 6.15 -1.53 -3.20
C ILE A 34 6.90 -2.45 -2.24
N LEU A 35 7.07 -3.73 -2.58
CA LEU A 35 7.81 -4.69 -1.74
C LEU A 35 9.25 -4.28 -1.48
N HIS A 36 9.89 -3.60 -2.43
CA HIS A 36 11.28 -3.19 -2.33
C HIS A 36 11.48 -1.77 -1.80
N CYS A 37 10.42 -0.98 -1.61
CA CYS A 37 10.54 0.39 -1.13
C CYS A 37 10.92 0.48 0.36
N GLY A 38 11.51 1.61 0.75
CA GLY A 38 11.94 1.86 2.12
C GLY A 38 10.76 1.91 3.10
N SER A 39 9.66 2.53 2.69
CA SER A 39 8.45 2.66 3.52
C SER A 39 7.83 1.31 3.84
N PHE A 40 7.83 0.36 2.90
CA PHE A 40 7.34 -1.00 3.15
C PHE A 40 8.19 -1.73 4.20
N ARG A 41 9.53 -1.63 4.11
CA ARG A 41 10.43 -2.23 5.10
C ARG A 41 10.22 -1.66 6.51
N LYS A 42 9.89 -0.37 6.62
CA LYS A 42 9.62 0.28 7.91
C LYS A 42 8.36 -0.25 8.60
N LEU A 43 7.44 -0.92 7.89
CA LEU A 43 6.25 -1.51 8.49
C LEU A 43 6.58 -2.60 9.52
N GLN A 44 7.75 -3.24 9.46
CA GLN A 44 8.20 -4.21 10.45
C GLN A 44 8.43 -3.59 11.84
N PHE A 45 8.71 -2.29 11.90
CA PHE A 45 8.96 -1.56 13.15
C PHE A 45 7.72 -0.85 13.70
N LYS A 46 6.58 -0.98 13.01
CA LYS A 46 5.31 -0.39 13.41
C LYS A 46 4.38 -1.49 13.93
N THR A 47 3.93 -1.35 15.17
CA THR A 47 2.88 -2.22 15.73
C THR A 47 1.53 -1.83 15.17
N GLN A 48 0.64 -2.80 14.99
CA GLN A 48 -0.71 -2.54 14.49
C GLN A 48 -1.63 -2.02 15.58
N VAL A 49 -1.49 -2.56 16.81
CA VAL A 49 -2.25 -2.16 17.99
C VAL A 49 -1.31 -2.26 19.20
N PHE A 50 -1.36 -1.28 20.10
CA PHE A 50 -0.78 -1.43 21.44
C PHE A 50 -1.61 -2.46 22.22
N LEU A 51 -1.18 -3.70 22.22
CA LEU A 51 -1.69 -4.69 23.14
C LEU A 51 -0.86 -4.60 24.43
N GLU A 52 -1.47 -4.14 25.47
CA GLU A 52 -0.85 -3.97 26.79
C GLU A 52 -0.40 -5.26 27.47
N ASN A 53 -0.60 -6.45 26.91
CA ASN A 53 -0.29 -7.69 27.60
C ASN A 53 0.25 -8.82 26.74
N LYS A 54 1.52 -9.15 27.02
CA LYS A 54 2.11 -10.49 27.13
C LYS A 54 2.23 -11.34 25.85
N GLY A 55 3.46 -11.47 25.41
CA GLY A 55 3.93 -12.60 24.62
C GLY A 55 4.57 -12.19 23.30
N ASP A 56 5.42 -13.04 22.80
CA ASP A 56 6.24 -12.86 21.58
C ASP A 56 5.44 -12.77 20.26
N TYR A 57 4.13 -12.56 20.30
CA TYR A 57 3.22 -12.51 19.16
C TYR A 57 2.78 -11.10 18.81
N TYR A 58 3.70 -10.14 18.82
CA TYR A 58 3.37 -8.80 18.32
C TYR A 58 3.16 -8.83 16.82
N ARG A 59 1.90 -8.61 16.41
CA ARG A 59 1.58 -8.45 15.00
C ARG A 59 2.08 -7.09 14.52
N THR A 60 3.12 -7.09 13.70
CA THR A 60 3.61 -5.88 13.05
C THR A 60 2.68 -5.48 11.89
N ARG A 61 2.73 -4.22 11.47
CA ARG A 61 2.01 -3.78 10.27
C ARG A 61 2.48 -4.52 9.02
N LEU A 62 3.73 -4.93 8.97
CA LEU A 62 4.26 -5.74 7.87
C LEU A 62 3.54 -7.09 7.78
N THR A 63 3.45 -7.82 8.87
CA THR A 63 2.76 -9.13 8.90
C THR A 63 1.29 -8.99 8.53
N HIS A 64 0.60 -7.98 9.09
CA HIS A 64 -0.78 -7.66 8.74
C HIS A 64 -0.93 -7.38 7.24
N THR A 65 -0.09 -6.54 6.69
CA THR A 65 -0.13 -6.16 5.27
C THR A 65 0.05 -7.37 4.35
N LEU A 66 0.94 -8.30 4.70
CA LEU A 66 1.13 -9.54 3.94
C LEU A 66 -0.10 -10.46 4.00
N GLU A 67 -0.75 -10.58 5.16
CA GLU A 67 -1.98 -11.35 5.32
C GLU A 67 -3.14 -10.72 4.53
N VAL A 68 -3.30 -9.40 4.58
CA VAL A 68 -4.31 -8.67 3.78
C VAL A 68 -4.06 -8.88 2.29
N ALA A 69 -2.81 -8.80 1.84
CA ALA A 69 -2.47 -9.02 0.44
C ALA A 69 -2.79 -10.45 -0.03
N GLN A 70 -2.53 -11.45 0.80
CA GLN A 70 -2.87 -12.85 0.50
C GLN A 70 -4.38 -13.05 0.37
N ILE A 71 -5.17 -12.48 1.29
CA ILE A 71 -6.64 -12.55 1.25
C ILE A 71 -7.18 -11.80 0.03
N ALA A 72 -6.72 -10.57 -0.21
CA ALA A 72 -7.12 -9.76 -1.35
C ALA A 72 -6.87 -10.47 -2.68
N ARG A 73 -5.72 -11.14 -2.83
CA ARG A 73 -5.40 -11.95 -4.00
C ARG A 73 -6.35 -13.14 -4.17
N THR A 74 -6.73 -13.80 -3.09
CA THR A 74 -7.68 -14.93 -3.13
C THR A 74 -9.07 -14.46 -3.53
N VAL A 75 -9.58 -13.41 -2.88
CA VAL A 75 -10.90 -12.83 -3.16
C VAL A 75 -10.98 -12.31 -4.59
N SER A 76 -9.96 -11.60 -5.07
CA SER A 76 -9.93 -11.06 -6.43
C SER A 76 -9.97 -12.15 -7.50
N LYS A 77 -9.36 -13.30 -7.27
CA LYS A 77 -9.47 -14.47 -8.17
C LYS A 77 -10.91 -15.01 -8.22
N VAL A 78 -11.56 -15.14 -7.07
CA VAL A 78 -12.95 -15.62 -6.99
C VAL A 78 -13.90 -14.66 -7.70
N LEU A 79 -13.69 -13.35 -7.54
CA LEU A 79 -14.49 -12.31 -8.18
C LEU A 79 -14.14 -12.06 -9.65
N GLY A 80 -13.13 -12.72 -10.19
CA GLY A 80 -12.70 -12.52 -11.59
C GLY A 80 -12.09 -11.15 -11.89
N VAL A 81 -11.65 -10.41 -10.86
CA VAL A 81 -10.98 -9.10 -11.03
C VAL A 81 -9.45 -9.26 -11.08
N ASN A 82 -8.73 -8.16 -11.31
CA ASN A 82 -7.28 -8.19 -11.44
C ASN A 82 -6.59 -8.43 -10.10
N SER A 83 -6.07 -9.65 -9.90
CA SER A 83 -5.43 -10.05 -8.65
C SER A 83 -4.08 -9.38 -8.40
N GLU A 84 -3.36 -8.98 -9.45
CA GLU A 84 -2.08 -8.27 -9.31
C GLU A 84 -2.29 -6.85 -8.82
N LEU A 85 -3.31 -6.16 -9.34
CA LEU A 85 -3.70 -4.84 -8.86
C LEU A 85 -4.21 -4.90 -7.42
N ALA A 86 -5.07 -5.87 -7.09
CA ALA A 86 -5.59 -6.05 -5.74
C ALA A 86 -4.46 -6.32 -4.73
N GLU A 87 -3.48 -7.15 -5.08
CA GLU A 87 -2.29 -7.42 -4.28
C GLU A 87 -1.44 -6.17 -4.09
N ALA A 88 -1.18 -5.41 -5.15
CA ALA A 88 -0.39 -4.17 -5.09
C ALA A 88 -1.04 -3.12 -4.17
N ILE A 89 -2.36 -2.93 -4.29
CA ILE A 89 -3.11 -2.01 -3.42
C ILE A 89 -3.06 -2.47 -1.96
N ALA A 90 -3.27 -3.77 -1.72
CA ALA A 90 -3.22 -4.35 -0.39
C ALA A 90 -1.84 -4.21 0.27
N LEU A 91 -0.75 -4.35 -0.49
CA LEU A 91 0.60 -4.13 0.02
C LEU A 91 0.89 -2.65 0.33
N ALA A 92 0.25 -1.73 -0.38
CA ALA A 92 0.47 -0.30 -0.20
C ALA A 92 -0.38 0.32 0.91
N HIS A 93 -1.49 -0.28 1.32
CA HIS A 93 -2.55 0.39 2.10
C HIS A 93 -2.07 1.04 3.41
N ASP A 94 -1.08 0.46 4.07
CA ASP A 94 -0.57 0.92 5.38
C ASP A 94 0.69 1.82 5.28
N LEU A 95 1.21 2.09 4.08
CA LEU A 95 2.46 2.85 3.92
C LEU A 95 2.36 4.27 4.47
N GLY A 96 1.23 4.92 4.28
CA GLY A 96 0.98 6.29 4.73
C GLY A 96 0.47 6.42 6.16
N HIS A 97 0.29 5.31 6.88
CA HIS A 97 -0.29 5.34 8.21
C HIS A 97 0.65 6.02 9.22
N PRO A 98 0.16 7.03 9.98
CA PRO A 98 0.96 7.75 10.97
C PRO A 98 1.21 6.89 12.22
N PRO A 99 2.13 7.29 13.10
CA PRO A 99 2.26 6.69 14.41
C PRO A 99 0.99 6.92 15.25
N PHE A 100 0.74 6.04 16.22
CA PHE A 100 -0.41 6.07 17.15
C PHE A 100 -1.78 5.85 16.48
N GLY A 101 -1.83 5.20 15.32
CA GLY A 101 -3.07 4.79 14.66
C GLY A 101 -3.99 5.95 14.29
N HIS A 102 -5.30 5.72 14.41
CA HIS A 102 -6.32 6.74 14.09
C HIS A 102 -6.24 7.98 15.00
N THR A 103 -5.87 7.82 16.26
CA THR A 103 -5.68 8.97 17.17
C THR A 103 -4.58 9.90 16.66
N GLY A 104 -3.47 9.33 16.19
CA GLY A 104 -2.38 10.11 15.59
C GLY A 104 -2.81 10.78 14.28
N GLU A 105 -3.62 10.10 13.49
CA GLU A 105 -4.20 10.65 12.26
C GLU A 105 -5.12 11.85 12.53
N ASP A 106 -6.03 11.70 13.51
CA ASP A 106 -6.95 12.77 13.91
C ASP A 106 -6.21 14.02 14.39
N GLU A 107 -5.16 13.84 15.20
CA GLU A 107 -4.35 14.95 15.68
C GLU A 107 -3.55 15.62 14.56
N LEU A 108 -2.95 14.84 13.65
CA LEU A 108 -2.27 15.37 12.48
C LEU A 108 -3.23 16.14 11.58
N ASN A 109 -4.44 15.62 11.37
CA ASN A 109 -5.45 16.27 10.56
C ASN A 109 -5.87 17.63 11.16
N LYS A 110 -6.06 17.69 12.49
CA LYS A 110 -6.34 18.96 13.19
C LYS A 110 -5.21 19.97 13.05
N LEU A 111 -3.97 19.52 13.25
CA LEU A 111 -2.79 20.40 13.16
C LEU A 111 -2.57 20.94 11.75
N LEU A 112 -2.88 20.15 10.73
CA LEU A 112 -2.68 20.47 9.32
C LEU A 112 -3.93 21.02 8.64
N ILE A 113 -4.97 21.40 9.37
CA ILE A 113 -6.27 21.82 8.80
C ILE A 113 -6.13 22.95 7.79
N ASN A 114 -5.23 23.90 8.04
CA ASN A 114 -4.96 25.04 7.17
C ASN A 114 -4.06 24.68 5.97
N GLU A 115 -3.44 23.51 5.98
CA GLU A 115 -2.53 23.00 4.95
C GLU A 115 -3.19 21.88 4.10
N GLY A 116 -4.52 21.72 4.24
CA GLY A 116 -5.30 20.69 3.52
C GLY A 116 -5.57 19.42 4.31
N GLY A 117 -5.21 19.38 5.59
CA GLY A 117 -5.44 18.23 6.49
C GLY A 117 -4.47 17.07 6.27
N PHE A 118 -4.77 15.96 6.92
CA PHE A 118 -4.02 14.72 6.78
C PHE A 118 -4.98 13.53 6.58
N ASP A 119 -4.69 12.70 5.59
CA ASP A 119 -5.36 11.44 5.31
C ASP A 119 -4.31 10.40 4.92
N HIS A 120 -4.32 9.24 5.59
CA HIS A 120 -3.31 8.20 5.37
C HIS A 120 -3.35 7.59 3.95
N ASN A 121 -4.50 7.57 3.28
CA ASN A 121 -4.62 7.07 1.91
C ASN A 121 -3.99 8.05 0.92
N ILE A 122 -4.23 9.35 1.11
CA ILE A 122 -3.58 10.41 0.32
C ILE A 122 -2.06 10.37 0.55
N GLN A 123 -1.64 10.19 1.79
CA GLN A 123 -0.23 10.06 2.13
C GLN A 123 0.38 8.79 1.51
N THR A 124 -0.34 7.66 1.51
CA THR A 124 0.10 6.44 0.81
C THR A 124 0.34 6.69 -0.66
N LEU A 125 -0.60 7.33 -1.34
CA LEU A 125 -0.44 7.68 -2.76
C LEU A 125 0.78 8.60 -2.98
N LYS A 126 0.96 9.60 -2.13
CA LYS A 126 2.12 10.51 -2.18
C LYS A 126 3.44 9.77 -1.99
N ILE A 127 3.49 8.78 -1.09
CA ILE A 127 4.67 7.95 -0.87
C ILE A 127 5.04 7.19 -2.15
N VAL A 128 4.09 6.45 -2.72
CA VAL A 128 4.39 5.57 -3.88
C VAL A 128 4.58 6.33 -5.19
N THR A 129 4.09 7.58 -5.30
CA THR A 129 4.22 8.37 -6.53
C THR A 129 5.35 9.40 -6.48
N LYS A 130 5.69 9.94 -5.31
CA LYS A 130 6.57 11.12 -5.19
C LYS A 130 7.73 10.97 -4.21
N LEU A 131 7.53 10.28 -3.10
CA LEU A 131 8.50 10.31 -1.99
C LEU A 131 9.48 9.14 -1.99
N GLU A 132 9.06 7.95 -2.44
CA GLU A 132 9.98 6.83 -2.56
C GLU A 132 10.87 7.00 -3.77
N GLN A 133 12.17 6.83 -3.53
CA GLN A 133 13.14 6.79 -4.62
C GLN A 133 12.87 5.56 -5.46
N MET A 134 12.66 5.79 -6.74
CA MET A 134 12.45 4.73 -7.70
C MET A 134 13.72 3.88 -7.77
N TYR A 135 13.56 2.59 -7.71
CA TYR A 135 14.63 1.69 -8.11
C TYR A 135 15.04 2.04 -9.53
N ALA A 136 16.31 2.33 -9.68
CA ALA A 136 16.93 2.45 -10.98
C ALA A 136 16.89 1.12 -11.72
#